data_5f29c68f2ea85b44205db642d5835b7b
#
_entry.id   5f29c68f2ea85b44205db642d5835b7b
#
_cell.length_a   1.000
_cell.length_b   1.000
_cell.length_c   1.000
_cell.angle_alpha   90.00
_cell.angle_beta   90.00
_cell.angle_gamma   90.00
#
_symmetry.space_group_name_H-M   'P 1'
#
loop_
_entity.id
_entity.type
_entity.pdbx_description
1 polymer ?
#
loop_
_entity_poly.entity_id
_entity_poly.type
_entity_poly.pdbx_seq_one_letter_code
_entity_poly.pdbx_strand_id
1 'polypeptide(L)'
;MMKKHISLISFLSLFLVISSCRQEYEPQDSDFAQFGWRYYESGDYLGARDWFQEALKEDSSFADAYNGAGWSLGHLGQADSAKYYFSEWIARSDEENDNLFDYYAGLAFAHNALGNDQQALLNAQSNFFGKQDVVSGDVWCFCHRKDINQIDVRLIQAISEFRLGMFSECLVTINTAYTELTKQLSAASDPNQISGDYLDIDNSGTFTLNDKLYNGEWIDSTPDGQYSPGEERLFDSYPLFYDVTTVMGRSFMANHLAILAVHTSSQNGKNKLSCNTDRCN
;
A
#
# COMPACT_ATOMS: atom_id res chain seq x y z
N MET A 1 44.16 17.24 61.91
CA MET A 1 44.55 16.86 60.53
C MET A 1 43.61 15.82 59.86
N MET A 2 42.90 14.97 60.54
CA MET A 2 42.03 13.91 59.99
C MET A 2 40.80 14.39 59.25
N LYS A 3 40.15 15.53 59.53
CA LYS A 3 38.94 16.00 58.85
C LYS A 3 39.11 16.46 57.40
N LYS A 4 40.33 16.88 56.97
CA LYS A 4 40.59 17.32 55.62
C LYS A 4 40.77 16.15 54.63
N HIS A 5 41.23 15.00 55.08
CA HIS A 5 41.43 13.83 54.24
C HIS A 5 40.12 13.08 53.92
N ILE A 6 39.14 13.11 54.85
CA ILE A 6 37.84 12.49 54.64
C ILE A 6 37.05 13.23 53.54
N SER A 7 37.14 14.58 53.49
CA SER A 7 36.48 15.38 52.44
C SER A 7 37.05 15.14 51.05
N LEU A 8 38.38 14.93 50.95
CA LEU A 8 39.03 14.68 49.65
C LEU A 8 38.69 13.30 49.08
N ILE A 9 38.64 12.29 49.94
CA ILE A 9 38.27 10.92 49.54
C ILE A 9 36.80 10.85 49.14
N SER A 10 35.90 11.55 49.81
CA SER A 10 34.47 11.63 49.43
C SER A 10 34.26 12.33 48.08
N PHE A 11 35.05 13.37 47.80
CA PHE A 11 34.97 14.05 46.49
C PHE A 11 35.54 13.20 45.36
N LEU A 12 36.61 12.45 45.61
CA LEU A 12 37.23 11.58 44.61
C LEU A 12 36.32 10.36 44.31
N SER A 13 35.65 9.79 45.31
CA SER A 13 34.71 8.70 45.11
C SER A 13 33.44 9.15 44.38
N LEU A 14 32.96 10.37 44.59
CA LEU A 14 31.84 10.95 43.86
C LEU A 14 32.19 11.19 42.38
N PHE A 15 33.43 11.60 42.07
CA PHE A 15 33.90 11.83 40.70
C PHE A 15 34.04 10.51 39.91
N LEU A 16 34.47 9.43 40.58
CA LEU A 16 34.56 8.10 39.97
C LEU A 16 33.17 7.50 39.62
N VAL A 17 32.15 7.76 40.46
CA VAL A 17 30.79 7.29 40.18
C VAL A 17 30.14 8.04 39.02
N ILE A 18 30.45 9.32 38.83
CA ILE A 18 29.94 10.11 37.68
C ILE A 18 30.61 9.72 36.38
N SER A 19 31.88 9.28 36.42
CA SER A 19 32.61 8.84 35.19
C SER A 19 32.19 7.45 34.71
N SER A 20 31.57 6.61 35.54
CA SER A 20 31.22 5.23 35.17
C SER A 20 29.84 5.08 34.50
N CYS A 21 29.06 6.16 34.34
CA CYS A 21 27.72 6.12 33.77
C CYS A 21 27.62 6.66 32.33
N ARG A 22 28.73 6.82 31.62
CA ARG A 22 28.69 7.08 30.18
C ARG A 22 28.91 5.75 29.44
N GLN A 23 27.89 4.93 29.41
CA GLN A 23 27.79 3.89 28.41
C GLN A 23 27.56 4.61 27.09
N GLU A 24 28.56 4.60 26.22
CA GLU A 24 28.44 5.16 24.88
C GLU A 24 27.43 4.27 24.15
N TYR A 25 26.32 4.84 23.76
CA TYR A 25 25.29 4.12 23.01
C TYR A 25 25.77 4.00 21.56
N GLU A 26 26.02 2.78 21.11
CA GLU A 26 26.29 2.49 19.71
C GLU A 26 24.96 2.14 19.01
N PRO A 27 24.50 2.94 18.06
CA PRO A 27 23.29 2.63 17.30
C PRO A 27 23.40 1.28 16.61
N GLN A 28 22.30 0.52 16.60
CA GLN A 28 22.18 -0.78 15.95
C GLN A 28 21.38 -0.67 14.65
N ASP A 29 21.39 -1.72 13.85
CA ASP A 29 20.59 -1.87 12.64
C ASP A 29 19.11 -1.49 12.83
N SER A 30 18.50 -1.94 13.93
CA SER A 30 17.12 -1.61 14.29
C SER A 30 16.89 -0.13 14.58
N ASP A 31 17.88 0.58 15.15
CA ASP A 31 17.78 2.02 15.35
C ASP A 31 17.80 2.79 14.03
N PHE A 32 18.70 2.39 13.13
CA PHE A 32 18.77 2.98 11.79
C PHE A 32 17.47 2.72 11.00
N ALA A 33 16.93 1.51 11.06
CA ALA A 33 15.66 1.20 10.41
C ALA A 33 14.49 2.00 11.01
N GLN A 34 14.44 2.20 12.32
CA GLN A 34 13.45 3.04 12.96
C GLN A 34 13.53 4.50 12.48
N PHE A 35 14.75 5.04 12.28
CA PHE A 35 14.91 6.35 11.64
C PHE A 35 14.42 6.30 10.19
N GLY A 36 14.76 5.28 9.43
CA GLY A 36 14.29 5.06 8.07
C GLY A 36 12.77 5.14 7.98
N TRP A 37 12.05 4.40 8.82
CA TRP A 37 10.58 4.43 8.83
C TRP A 37 10.00 5.79 9.21
N ARG A 38 10.59 6.53 10.15
CA ARG A 38 10.16 7.90 10.47
C ARG A 38 10.30 8.85 9.28
N TYR A 39 11.41 8.76 8.54
CA TYR A 39 11.60 9.54 7.30
C TYR A 39 10.60 9.14 6.22
N TYR A 40 10.37 7.83 6.05
CA TYR A 40 9.38 7.31 5.12
C TYR A 40 7.97 7.83 5.42
N GLU A 41 7.52 7.74 6.66
CA GLU A 41 6.22 8.21 7.13
C GLU A 41 6.05 9.74 6.99
N SER A 42 7.15 10.48 7.05
CA SER A 42 7.15 11.92 6.79
C SER A 42 7.15 12.29 5.30
N GLY A 43 7.34 11.31 4.40
CA GLY A 43 7.42 11.50 2.95
C GLY A 43 8.83 11.83 2.44
N ASP A 44 9.85 11.84 3.30
CA ASP A 44 11.25 11.96 2.88
C ASP A 44 11.82 10.58 2.50
N TYR A 45 11.43 10.10 1.32
CA TYR A 45 11.83 8.79 0.84
C TYR A 45 13.34 8.68 0.51
N LEU A 46 13.98 9.81 0.23
CA LEU A 46 15.43 9.84 0.00
C LEU A 46 16.18 9.62 1.31
N GLY A 47 15.83 10.38 2.35
CA GLY A 47 16.38 10.20 3.69
C GLY A 47 16.06 8.82 4.26
N ALA A 48 14.83 8.32 4.03
CA ALA A 48 14.43 6.97 4.44
C ALA A 48 15.34 5.89 3.83
N ARG A 49 15.53 5.93 2.50
CA ARG A 49 16.43 5.00 1.80
C ARG A 49 17.83 5.00 2.41
N ASP A 50 18.38 6.18 2.67
CA ASP A 50 19.75 6.31 3.19
C ASP A 50 19.86 5.67 4.59
N TRP A 51 18.88 5.87 5.46
CA TRP A 51 18.84 5.23 6.78
C TRP A 51 18.71 3.71 6.70
N PHE A 52 17.86 3.17 5.82
CA PHE A 52 17.78 1.72 5.61
C PHE A 52 19.08 1.14 5.05
N GLN A 53 19.80 1.89 4.21
CA GLN A 53 21.11 1.46 3.73
C GLN A 53 22.17 1.45 4.85
N GLU A 54 22.11 2.40 5.82
CA GLU A 54 22.96 2.32 7.01
C GLU A 54 22.63 1.08 7.86
N ALA A 55 21.35 0.76 8.07
CA ALA A 55 20.96 -0.47 8.75
C ALA A 55 21.54 -1.72 8.07
N LEU A 56 21.51 -1.79 6.73
CA LEU A 56 22.08 -2.91 5.96
C LEU A 56 23.61 -2.96 5.96
N LYS A 57 24.29 -1.87 6.30
CA LYS A 57 25.75 -1.89 6.51
C LYS A 57 26.10 -2.52 7.85
N GLU A 58 25.28 -2.30 8.88
CA GLU A 58 25.46 -2.91 10.20
C GLU A 58 25.07 -4.39 10.17
N ASP A 59 23.89 -4.72 9.62
CA ASP A 59 23.47 -6.10 9.40
C ASP A 59 22.90 -6.29 7.99
N SER A 60 23.66 -6.89 7.11
CA SER A 60 23.29 -7.18 5.73
C SER A 60 22.17 -8.23 5.59
N SER A 61 21.75 -8.86 6.68
CA SER A 61 20.61 -9.80 6.73
C SER A 61 19.34 -9.21 7.31
N PHE A 62 19.39 -7.95 7.76
CA PHE A 62 18.27 -7.31 8.45
C PHE A 62 17.07 -7.07 7.53
N ALA A 63 16.07 -7.93 7.64
CA ALA A 63 14.92 -8.00 6.73
C ALA A 63 14.13 -6.69 6.65
N ASP A 64 13.87 -6.03 7.78
CA ASP A 64 13.08 -4.80 7.83
C ASP A 64 13.71 -3.65 7.00
N ALA A 65 15.05 -3.58 6.97
CA ALA A 65 15.75 -2.59 6.16
C ALA A 65 15.62 -2.85 4.64
N TYR A 66 15.54 -4.11 4.20
CA TYR A 66 15.23 -4.42 2.81
C TYR A 66 13.79 -3.98 2.45
N ASN A 67 12.83 -4.21 3.34
CA ASN A 67 11.46 -3.74 3.17
C ASN A 67 11.43 -2.22 2.99
N GLY A 68 11.94 -1.51 3.98
CA GLY A 68 11.94 -0.04 3.98
C GLY A 68 12.69 0.57 2.79
N ALA A 69 13.83 0.03 2.41
CA ALA A 69 14.58 0.47 1.22
C ALA A 69 13.78 0.22 -0.06
N GLY A 70 13.15 -0.94 -0.20
CA GLY A 70 12.31 -1.29 -1.34
C GLY A 70 11.14 -0.32 -1.52
N TRP A 71 10.37 -0.07 -0.46
CA TRP A 71 9.26 0.88 -0.48
C TRP A 71 9.71 2.33 -0.74
N SER A 72 10.83 2.75 -0.13
CA SER A 72 11.39 4.10 -0.35
C SER A 72 11.79 4.30 -1.81
N LEU A 73 12.48 3.33 -2.40
CA LEU A 73 12.90 3.36 -3.81
C LEU A 73 11.70 3.31 -4.76
N GLY A 74 10.63 2.57 -4.43
CA GLY A 74 9.38 2.57 -5.17
C GLY A 74 8.78 3.97 -5.27
N HIS A 75 8.67 4.69 -4.14
CA HIS A 75 8.21 6.08 -4.13
C HIS A 75 9.12 7.06 -4.87
N LEU A 76 10.43 6.79 -4.93
CA LEU A 76 11.37 7.56 -5.73
C LEU A 76 11.31 7.24 -7.22
N GLY A 77 10.41 6.37 -7.68
CA GLY A 77 10.28 5.95 -9.06
C GLY A 77 11.41 5.02 -9.55
N GLN A 78 12.19 4.46 -8.64
CA GLN A 78 13.32 3.58 -8.93
C GLN A 78 12.88 2.10 -8.87
N ALA A 79 11.95 1.71 -9.74
CA ALA A 79 11.27 0.42 -9.68
C ALA A 79 12.21 -0.79 -9.81
N ASP A 80 13.28 -0.72 -10.61
CA ASP A 80 14.29 -1.80 -10.70
C ASP A 80 15.03 -1.99 -9.38
N SER A 81 15.40 -0.89 -8.72
CA SER A 81 16.08 -0.95 -7.44
C SER A 81 15.11 -1.46 -6.34
N ALA A 82 13.87 -0.98 -6.33
CA ALA A 82 12.84 -1.47 -5.41
C ALA A 82 12.65 -2.98 -5.55
N LYS A 83 12.48 -3.47 -6.78
CA LYS A 83 12.39 -4.90 -7.09
C LYS A 83 13.59 -5.68 -6.55
N TYR A 84 14.81 -5.16 -6.72
CA TYR A 84 16.01 -5.80 -6.21
C TYR A 84 15.92 -6.00 -4.69
N TYR A 85 15.62 -4.94 -3.91
CA TYR A 85 15.55 -5.03 -2.46
C TYR A 85 14.47 -6.00 -1.99
N PHE A 86 13.29 -5.99 -2.57
CA PHE A 86 12.24 -6.96 -2.25
C PHE A 86 12.66 -8.40 -2.59
N SER A 87 13.31 -8.63 -3.74
CA SER A 87 13.75 -9.97 -4.14
C SER A 87 14.88 -10.51 -3.24
N GLU A 88 15.79 -9.65 -2.83
CA GLU A 88 16.89 -9.99 -1.91
C GLU A 88 16.37 -10.45 -0.54
N TRP A 89 15.31 -9.79 -0.05
CA TRP A 89 14.67 -10.21 1.19
C TRP A 89 14.05 -11.61 1.06
N ILE A 90 13.21 -11.83 0.03
CA ILE A 90 12.53 -13.12 -0.18
C ILE A 90 13.55 -14.26 -0.30
N ALA A 91 14.70 -14.02 -0.93
CA ALA A 91 15.76 -15.01 -1.06
C ALA A 91 16.43 -15.38 0.29
N ARG A 92 16.28 -14.52 1.32
CA ARG A 92 16.93 -14.69 2.63
C ARG A 92 15.97 -15.00 3.76
N SER A 93 14.65 -14.78 3.56
CA SER A 93 13.64 -14.97 4.60
C SER A 93 13.13 -16.41 4.62
N ASP A 94 12.84 -16.90 5.80
CA ASP A 94 11.99 -18.08 5.99
C ASP A 94 10.53 -17.69 5.74
N GLU A 95 9.69 -18.61 5.23
CA GLU A 95 8.30 -18.34 4.79
C GLU A 95 7.33 -17.87 5.90
N GLU A 96 7.74 -17.84 7.16
CA GLU A 96 6.90 -17.49 8.32
C GLU A 96 7.01 -16.03 8.78
N ASN A 97 7.48 -15.11 7.92
CA ASN A 97 7.67 -13.72 8.33
C ASN A 97 6.36 -12.91 8.20
N ASP A 98 6.01 -12.17 9.25
CA ASP A 98 4.79 -11.33 9.33
C ASP A 98 4.69 -10.25 8.23
N ASN A 99 5.83 -9.85 7.65
CA ASN A 99 5.90 -8.83 6.60
C ASN A 99 5.88 -9.39 5.18
N LEU A 100 5.66 -10.69 5.00
CA LEU A 100 5.68 -11.36 3.69
C LEU A 100 4.76 -10.70 2.66
N PHE A 101 3.58 -10.26 3.08
CA PHE A 101 2.61 -9.59 2.21
C PHE A 101 3.09 -8.20 1.76
N ASP A 102 3.85 -7.48 2.58
CA ASP A 102 4.45 -6.19 2.22
C ASP A 102 5.42 -6.34 1.04
N TYR A 103 6.21 -7.42 1.03
CA TYR A 103 7.14 -7.70 -0.07
C TYR A 103 6.43 -8.14 -1.34
N TYR A 104 5.42 -9.02 -1.24
CA TYR A 104 4.68 -9.42 -2.43
C TYR A 104 3.89 -8.26 -3.03
N ALA A 105 3.30 -7.40 -2.21
CA ALA A 105 2.69 -6.16 -2.66
C ALA A 105 3.75 -5.26 -3.35
N GLY A 106 4.88 -5.02 -2.68
CA GLY A 106 5.98 -4.22 -3.23
C GLY A 106 6.53 -4.76 -4.56
N LEU A 107 6.70 -6.10 -4.69
CA LEU A 107 7.08 -6.74 -5.94
C LEU A 107 6.02 -6.58 -7.03
N ALA A 108 4.73 -6.72 -6.70
CA ALA A 108 3.66 -6.52 -7.65
C ALA A 108 3.69 -5.09 -8.21
N PHE A 109 3.83 -4.08 -7.34
CA PHE A 109 3.96 -2.68 -7.76
C PHE A 109 5.21 -2.43 -8.61
N ALA A 110 6.36 -2.93 -8.18
CA ALA A 110 7.62 -2.74 -8.90
C ALA A 110 7.58 -3.38 -10.30
N HIS A 111 7.09 -4.61 -10.42
CA HIS A 111 6.93 -5.28 -11.70
C HIS A 111 5.91 -4.58 -12.61
N ASN A 112 4.78 -4.11 -12.06
CA ASN A 112 3.79 -3.36 -12.84
C ASN A 112 4.38 -2.04 -13.39
N ALA A 113 5.13 -1.31 -12.56
CA ALA A 113 5.83 -0.08 -12.99
C ALA A 113 6.87 -0.32 -14.10
N LEU A 114 7.47 -1.52 -14.13
CA LEU A 114 8.41 -1.95 -15.17
C LEU A 114 7.74 -2.55 -16.41
N GLY A 115 6.41 -2.67 -16.44
CA GLY A 115 5.68 -3.32 -17.52
C GLY A 115 5.83 -4.85 -17.57
N ASN A 116 6.33 -5.46 -16.50
CA ASN A 116 6.49 -6.91 -16.36
C ASN A 116 5.18 -7.54 -15.86
N ASP A 117 4.10 -7.44 -16.65
CA ASP A 117 2.74 -7.76 -16.22
C ASP A 117 2.57 -9.21 -15.76
N GLN A 118 3.28 -10.19 -16.33
CA GLN A 118 3.24 -11.58 -15.88
C GLN A 118 3.78 -11.74 -14.45
N GLN A 119 4.88 -11.05 -14.11
CA GLN A 119 5.46 -11.10 -12.77
C GLN A 119 4.64 -10.27 -11.78
N ALA A 120 4.08 -9.14 -12.20
CA ALA A 120 3.16 -8.36 -11.38
C ALA A 120 1.93 -9.20 -11.01
N LEU A 121 1.33 -9.89 -11.99
CA LEU A 121 0.19 -10.77 -11.78
C LEU A 121 0.55 -11.95 -10.86
N LEU A 122 1.69 -12.61 -11.06
CA LEU A 122 2.15 -13.70 -10.20
C LEU A 122 2.25 -13.25 -8.73
N ASN A 123 2.86 -12.09 -8.49
CA ASN A 123 3.03 -11.59 -7.12
C ASN A 123 1.71 -11.13 -6.50
N ALA A 124 0.83 -10.47 -7.25
CA ALA A 124 -0.47 -10.06 -6.75
C ALA A 124 -1.40 -11.27 -6.53
N GLN A 125 -1.62 -12.09 -7.55
CA GLN A 125 -2.64 -13.15 -7.52
C GLN A 125 -2.20 -14.36 -6.69
N SER A 126 -1.02 -14.94 -6.99
CA SER A 126 -0.62 -16.22 -6.41
C SER A 126 0.13 -16.07 -5.08
N ASN A 127 1.00 -15.07 -4.99
CA ASN A 127 1.83 -14.89 -3.79
C ASN A 127 1.12 -14.04 -2.74
N PHE A 128 0.47 -12.94 -3.13
CA PHE A 128 -0.23 -12.08 -2.18
C PHE A 128 -1.61 -12.67 -1.84
N PHE A 129 -2.56 -12.71 -2.79
CA PHE A 129 -3.92 -13.18 -2.50
C PHE A 129 -4.00 -14.70 -2.30
N GLY A 130 -3.19 -15.48 -3.01
CA GLY A 130 -3.22 -16.94 -2.91
C GLY A 130 -2.67 -17.50 -1.59
N LYS A 131 -1.87 -16.70 -0.87
CA LYS A 131 -1.32 -17.08 0.44
C LYS A 131 -2.05 -16.43 1.62
N GLN A 132 -2.95 -15.47 1.38
CA GLN A 132 -3.77 -14.92 2.45
C GLN A 132 -4.69 -15.98 3.04
N ASP A 133 -4.68 -16.09 4.37
CA ASP A 133 -5.67 -16.92 5.07
C ASP A 133 -7.04 -16.19 5.04
N VAL A 134 -7.93 -16.69 4.20
CA VAL A 134 -9.29 -16.14 4.01
C VAL A 134 -10.14 -16.23 5.29
N VAL A 135 -9.70 -16.99 6.28
CA VAL A 135 -10.46 -17.27 7.51
C VAL A 135 -10.44 -16.09 8.48
N SER A 136 -9.37 -15.28 8.50
CA SER A 136 -9.26 -14.15 9.44
C SER A 136 -10.18 -12.97 9.09
N GLY A 137 -10.57 -12.82 7.83
CA GLY A 137 -11.33 -11.65 7.37
C GLY A 137 -10.59 -10.31 7.47
N ASP A 138 -9.30 -10.35 7.84
CA ASP A 138 -8.47 -9.19 8.04
C ASP A 138 -8.05 -8.59 6.70
N VAL A 139 -8.23 -7.27 6.58
CA VAL A 139 -7.80 -6.50 5.42
C VAL A 139 -6.33 -6.14 5.58
N TRP A 140 -5.50 -6.55 4.61
CA TRP A 140 -4.11 -6.12 4.62
C TRP A 140 -4.00 -4.62 4.33
N CYS A 141 -3.22 -3.92 5.16
CA CYS A 141 -2.76 -2.56 4.94
C CYS A 141 -1.27 -2.49 5.23
N PHE A 142 -0.56 -1.64 4.51
CA PHE A 142 0.84 -1.41 4.79
C PHE A 142 0.99 -0.57 6.06
N CYS A 143 1.73 -1.08 7.05
CA CYS A 143 1.79 -0.49 8.40
C CYS A 143 2.30 0.95 8.43
N HIS A 144 3.26 1.27 7.59
CA HIS A 144 3.88 2.60 7.53
C HIS A 144 3.12 3.59 6.62
N ARG A 145 2.16 3.08 5.81
CA ARG A 145 1.27 3.90 4.98
C ARG A 145 -0.07 3.18 4.81
N LYS A 146 -0.99 3.42 5.72
CA LYS A 146 -2.31 2.76 5.76
C LYS A 146 -3.23 3.10 4.58
N ASP A 147 -2.89 4.12 3.79
CA ASP A 147 -3.50 4.42 2.50
C ASP A 147 -3.10 3.41 1.40
N ILE A 148 -2.05 2.64 1.60
CA ILE A 148 -1.68 1.50 0.75
C ILE A 148 -2.28 0.24 1.37
N ASN A 149 -3.15 -0.44 0.63
CA ASN A 149 -3.89 -1.59 1.12
C ASN A 149 -4.16 -2.63 0.02
N GLN A 150 -4.89 -3.69 0.36
CA GLN A 150 -5.15 -4.78 -0.57
C GLN A 150 -5.89 -4.36 -1.86
N ILE A 151 -6.66 -3.25 -1.86
CA ILE A 151 -7.33 -2.77 -3.07
C ILE A 151 -6.32 -2.28 -4.09
N ASP A 152 -5.22 -1.65 -3.63
CA ASP A 152 -4.13 -1.25 -4.53
C ASP A 152 -3.49 -2.47 -5.20
N VAL A 153 -3.28 -3.55 -4.45
CA VAL A 153 -2.76 -4.82 -5.00
C VAL A 153 -3.78 -5.45 -5.96
N ARG A 154 -5.08 -5.39 -5.64
CA ARG A 154 -6.15 -5.86 -6.52
C ARG A 154 -6.20 -5.07 -7.83
N LEU A 155 -5.99 -3.76 -7.76
CA LEU A 155 -5.88 -2.92 -8.94
C LEU A 155 -4.69 -3.33 -9.83
N ILE A 156 -3.51 -3.59 -9.24
CA ILE A 156 -2.36 -4.10 -9.99
C ILE A 156 -2.66 -5.44 -10.67
N GLN A 157 -3.34 -6.35 -9.96
CA GLN A 157 -3.80 -7.62 -10.55
C GLN A 157 -4.67 -7.37 -11.79
N ALA A 158 -5.71 -6.54 -11.66
CA ALA A 158 -6.64 -6.26 -12.76
C ALA A 158 -5.96 -5.56 -13.94
N ILE A 159 -5.06 -4.60 -13.69
CA ILE A 159 -4.27 -3.93 -14.75
C ILE A 159 -3.40 -4.94 -15.49
N SER A 160 -2.74 -5.84 -14.77
CA SER A 160 -1.87 -6.85 -15.36
C SER A 160 -2.68 -7.85 -16.20
N GLU A 161 -3.83 -8.32 -15.71
CA GLU A 161 -4.76 -9.16 -16.43
C GLU A 161 -5.24 -8.48 -17.72
N PHE A 162 -5.62 -7.20 -17.65
CA PHE A 162 -6.05 -6.43 -18.81
C PHE A 162 -4.95 -6.32 -19.87
N ARG A 163 -3.73 -5.98 -19.47
CA ARG A 163 -2.58 -5.83 -20.38
C ARG A 163 -2.15 -7.17 -21.00
N LEU A 164 -2.34 -8.27 -20.29
CA LEU A 164 -2.09 -9.63 -20.78
C LEU A 164 -3.23 -10.18 -21.68
N GLY A 165 -4.32 -9.42 -21.86
CA GLY A 165 -5.49 -9.84 -22.64
C GLY A 165 -6.41 -10.84 -21.94
N MET A 166 -6.24 -11.03 -20.63
CA MET A 166 -7.06 -11.88 -19.76
C MET A 166 -8.32 -11.11 -19.32
N PHE A 167 -9.16 -10.73 -20.31
CA PHE A 167 -10.25 -9.79 -20.07
C PHE A 167 -11.37 -10.36 -19.19
N SER A 168 -11.63 -11.65 -19.26
CA SER A 168 -12.64 -12.30 -18.39
C SER A 168 -12.20 -12.28 -16.94
N GLU A 169 -10.96 -12.61 -16.68
CA GLU A 169 -10.34 -12.59 -15.35
C GLU A 169 -10.29 -11.15 -14.81
N CYS A 170 -9.90 -10.21 -15.65
CA CYS A 170 -9.87 -8.80 -15.30
C CYS A 170 -11.26 -8.28 -14.84
N LEU A 171 -12.34 -8.65 -15.55
CA LEU A 171 -13.69 -8.26 -15.14
C LEU A 171 -14.07 -8.86 -13.80
N VAL A 172 -13.72 -10.12 -13.55
CA VAL A 172 -13.91 -10.76 -12.23
C VAL A 172 -13.13 -10.00 -11.15
N THR A 173 -11.87 -9.64 -11.42
CA THR A 173 -11.02 -8.93 -10.47
C THR A 173 -11.55 -7.51 -10.18
N ILE A 174 -12.04 -6.78 -11.20
CA ILE A 174 -12.69 -5.48 -11.01
C ILE A 174 -13.93 -5.62 -10.10
N ASN A 175 -14.81 -6.59 -10.38
CA ASN A 175 -15.98 -6.84 -9.54
C ASN A 175 -15.58 -7.23 -8.10
N THR A 176 -14.51 -8.00 -7.94
CA THR A 176 -13.98 -8.34 -6.60
C THR A 176 -13.50 -7.09 -5.86
N ALA A 177 -12.77 -6.19 -6.54
CA ALA A 177 -12.30 -4.94 -5.96
C ALA A 177 -13.48 -4.08 -5.47
N TYR A 178 -14.53 -3.93 -6.26
CA TYR A 178 -15.73 -3.19 -5.83
C TYR A 178 -16.45 -3.88 -4.66
N THR A 179 -16.52 -5.22 -4.64
CA THR A 179 -17.09 -5.96 -3.50
C THR A 179 -16.28 -5.72 -2.22
N GLU A 180 -14.97 -5.75 -2.31
CA GLU A 180 -14.08 -5.49 -1.17
C GLU A 180 -14.23 -4.05 -0.68
N LEU A 181 -14.26 -3.07 -1.58
CA LEU A 181 -14.52 -1.66 -1.26
C LEU A 181 -15.85 -1.48 -0.55
N THR A 182 -16.93 -2.07 -1.07
CA THR A 182 -18.27 -1.97 -0.46
C THR A 182 -18.29 -2.53 0.96
N LYS A 183 -17.66 -3.67 1.21
CA LYS A 183 -17.55 -4.25 2.56
C LYS A 183 -16.78 -3.33 3.51
N GLN A 184 -15.72 -2.71 3.03
CA GLN A 184 -14.90 -1.79 3.81
C GLN A 184 -15.67 -0.50 4.12
N LEU A 185 -16.45 0.03 3.18
CA LEU A 185 -17.23 1.24 3.34
C LEU A 185 -18.40 1.03 4.31
N SER A 186 -19.07 -0.12 4.28
CA SER A 186 -20.13 -0.44 5.24
C SER A 186 -19.62 -0.59 6.68
N ALA A 187 -18.31 -0.81 6.87
CA ALA A 187 -17.66 -0.82 8.19
C ALA A 187 -17.13 0.57 8.61
N ALA A 188 -17.04 1.53 7.68
CA ALA A 188 -16.53 2.87 7.94
C ALA A 188 -17.69 3.84 8.22
N SER A 189 -17.49 4.71 9.21
CA SER A 189 -18.51 5.68 9.65
C SER A 189 -18.65 6.93 8.77
N ASP A 190 -18.01 6.99 7.59
CA ASP A 190 -18.06 8.16 6.70
C ASP A 190 -18.74 7.80 5.36
N PRO A 191 -19.93 8.36 5.09
CA PRO A 191 -20.74 8.04 3.90
C PRO A 191 -20.21 8.59 2.57
N ASN A 192 -19.13 9.39 2.54
CA ASN A 192 -18.71 10.13 1.34
C ASN A 192 -17.52 9.50 0.59
N GLN A 193 -17.25 8.23 0.75
CA GLN A 193 -15.99 7.63 0.31
C GLN A 193 -15.90 7.25 -1.18
N ILE A 194 -17.03 7.13 -1.87
CA ILE A 194 -17.10 7.01 -3.34
C ILE A 194 -17.92 8.19 -3.86
N SER A 195 -17.40 9.39 -3.73
CA SER A 195 -18.14 10.58 -4.18
C SER A 195 -18.01 10.76 -5.69
N GLY A 196 -19.12 10.70 -6.39
CA GLY A 196 -19.25 11.17 -7.77
C GLY A 196 -19.23 10.11 -8.86
N ASP A 197 -18.85 8.87 -8.55
CA ASP A 197 -18.71 7.82 -9.56
C ASP A 197 -19.79 6.74 -9.51
N TYR A 198 -20.86 6.98 -8.75
CA TYR A 198 -22.02 6.09 -8.66
C TYR A 198 -23.32 6.88 -8.50
N LEU A 199 -24.43 6.22 -8.84
CA LEU A 199 -25.77 6.70 -8.62
C LEU A 199 -26.35 5.98 -7.39
N ASP A 200 -26.51 6.72 -6.29
CA ASP A 200 -27.10 6.23 -5.04
C ASP A 200 -28.62 6.03 -5.23
N ILE A 201 -29.03 4.79 -5.47
CA ILE A 201 -30.43 4.44 -5.74
C ILE A 201 -31.23 4.29 -4.46
N ASP A 202 -30.59 3.80 -3.39
CA ASP A 202 -31.28 3.53 -2.13
C ASP A 202 -31.18 4.69 -1.13
N ASN A 203 -30.55 5.81 -1.52
CA ASN A 203 -30.30 7.00 -0.71
C ASN A 203 -29.62 6.69 0.63
N SER A 204 -28.73 5.69 0.63
CA SER A 204 -27.95 5.31 1.82
C SER A 204 -26.83 6.31 2.13
N GLY A 205 -26.46 7.14 1.14
CA GLY A 205 -25.32 8.04 1.21
C GLY A 205 -23.96 7.35 1.07
N THR A 206 -23.97 6.03 0.82
CA THR A 206 -22.78 5.19 0.61
C THR A 206 -23.01 4.27 -0.57
N PHE A 207 -21.92 3.89 -1.29
CA PHE A 207 -22.07 2.91 -2.35
C PHE A 207 -22.54 1.55 -1.78
N THR A 208 -23.63 1.03 -2.33
CA THR A 208 -24.16 -0.30 -2.03
C THR A 208 -24.26 -1.13 -3.30
N LEU A 209 -24.53 -2.45 -3.16
CA LEU A 209 -24.72 -3.34 -4.31
C LEU A 209 -26.02 -3.02 -5.11
N ASN A 210 -26.87 -2.14 -4.60
CA ASN A 210 -28.08 -1.69 -5.30
C ASN A 210 -27.82 -0.48 -6.21
N ASP A 211 -26.70 0.20 -6.02
CA ASP A 211 -26.34 1.38 -6.77
C ASP A 211 -25.79 1.06 -8.15
N LYS A 212 -25.71 2.08 -8.98
CA LYS A 212 -25.15 1.97 -10.31
C LYS A 212 -23.81 2.68 -10.38
N LEU A 213 -22.82 2.02 -10.98
CA LEU A 213 -21.50 2.59 -11.19
C LEU A 213 -21.44 3.40 -12.48
N TYR A 214 -20.78 4.56 -12.43
CA TYR A 214 -20.50 5.33 -13.64
C TYR A 214 -19.58 4.53 -14.57
N ASN A 215 -20.01 4.36 -15.82
CA ASN A 215 -19.29 3.54 -16.79
C ASN A 215 -18.30 4.31 -17.68
N GLY A 216 -18.17 5.63 -17.45
CA GLY A 216 -17.29 6.49 -18.23
C GLY A 216 -17.94 7.10 -19.46
N GLU A 217 -19.21 6.82 -19.72
CA GLU A 217 -19.97 7.36 -20.84
C GLU A 217 -20.97 8.44 -20.40
N TRP A 218 -21.32 9.33 -21.34
CA TRP A 218 -22.33 10.38 -21.16
C TRP A 218 -23.05 10.63 -22.48
N ILE A 219 -24.19 11.27 -22.39
CA ILE A 219 -24.91 11.76 -23.56
C ILE A 219 -24.28 13.12 -23.92
N ASP A 220 -23.46 13.13 -24.96
CA ASP A 220 -22.85 14.34 -25.51
C ASP A 220 -23.93 15.22 -26.16
N SER A 221 -24.47 16.16 -25.40
CA SER A 221 -25.50 17.10 -25.84
C SER A 221 -24.92 18.31 -26.59
N THR A 222 -23.62 18.55 -26.45
CA THR A 222 -22.85 19.59 -27.15
C THR A 222 -21.75 18.94 -27.98
N PRO A 223 -22.01 18.33 -29.15
CA PRO A 223 -21.13 17.37 -29.84
C PRO A 223 -19.67 17.85 -29.97
N ASP A 224 -18.96 17.91 -28.86
CA ASP A 224 -17.56 18.32 -28.77
C ASP A 224 -16.62 17.14 -28.40
N GLY A 225 -17.22 15.99 -28.05
CA GLY A 225 -16.51 14.77 -27.67
C GLY A 225 -15.87 14.86 -26.27
N GLN A 226 -16.27 15.86 -25.46
CA GLN A 226 -15.79 16.06 -24.10
C GLN A 226 -16.97 16.15 -23.12
N TYR A 227 -16.83 15.57 -21.93
CA TYR A 227 -17.83 15.72 -20.90
C TYR A 227 -17.90 17.17 -20.39
N SER A 228 -19.07 17.77 -20.46
CA SER A 228 -19.37 19.10 -19.95
C SER A 228 -20.36 19.02 -18.78
N PRO A 229 -20.21 19.91 -17.74
CA PRO A 229 -21.15 19.95 -16.63
C PRO A 229 -22.59 20.18 -17.10
N GLY A 230 -23.47 19.25 -16.78
CA GLY A 230 -24.88 19.25 -17.19
C GLY A 230 -25.26 18.18 -18.21
N GLU A 231 -24.26 17.49 -18.78
CA GLU A 231 -24.50 16.33 -19.62
C GLU A 231 -24.84 15.09 -18.78
N GLU A 232 -25.72 14.24 -19.30
CA GLU A 232 -26.20 13.07 -18.57
C GLU A 232 -25.13 11.97 -18.57
N ARG A 233 -24.70 11.55 -17.39
CA ARG A 233 -23.79 10.41 -17.20
C ARG A 233 -24.56 9.10 -17.30
N LEU A 234 -23.92 8.08 -17.87
CA LEU A 234 -24.48 6.72 -17.94
C LEU A 234 -23.88 5.85 -16.84
N PHE A 235 -24.75 5.02 -16.27
CA PHE A 235 -24.39 4.19 -15.12
C PHE A 235 -24.80 2.74 -15.34
N ASP A 236 -23.92 1.81 -14.94
CA ASP A 236 -24.18 0.38 -15.00
C ASP A 236 -24.50 -0.20 -13.62
N SER A 237 -25.34 -1.22 -13.62
CA SER A 237 -25.67 -1.97 -12.40
C SER A 237 -24.48 -2.84 -11.97
N TYR A 238 -24.26 -2.92 -10.66
CA TYR A 238 -23.31 -3.84 -10.07
C TYR A 238 -23.97 -5.21 -9.83
N PRO A 239 -23.29 -6.36 -9.96
CA PRO A 239 -21.92 -6.48 -10.55
C PRO A 239 -21.91 -6.18 -12.05
N LEU A 240 -20.76 -5.68 -12.52
CA LEU A 240 -20.58 -5.31 -13.92
C LEU A 240 -20.61 -6.55 -14.83
N PHE A 241 -21.31 -6.43 -15.95
CA PHE A 241 -21.38 -7.45 -17.01
C PHE A 241 -21.10 -6.82 -18.36
N TYR A 242 -19.91 -7.04 -18.88
CA TYR A 242 -19.53 -6.57 -20.20
C TYR A 242 -19.20 -7.74 -21.12
N ASP A 243 -19.51 -7.59 -22.41
CA ASP A 243 -19.00 -8.50 -23.43
C ASP A 243 -17.52 -8.20 -23.69
N VAL A 244 -16.66 -8.90 -22.97
CA VAL A 244 -15.20 -8.73 -23.02
C VAL A 244 -14.59 -9.09 -24.39
N THR A 245 -15.35 -9.73 -25.28
CA THR A 245 -14.91 -10.03 -26.64
C THR A 245 -14.96 -8.81 -27.56
N THR A 246 -15.76 -7.80 -27.18
CA THR A 246 -15.94 -6.57 -27.96
C THR A 246 -14.95 -5.49 -27.54
N VAL A 247 -14.67 -4.56 -28.44
CA VAL A 247 -13.86 -3.36 -28.17
C VAL A 247 -14.55 -2.49 -27.12
N MET A 248 -15.88 -2.34 -27.23
CA MET A 248 -16.67 -1.53 -26.30
C MET A 248 -16.63 -2.10 -24.87
N GLY A 249 -16.85 -3.40 -24.69
CA GLY A 249 -16.76 -4.02 -23.36
C GLY A 249 -15.38 -3.85 -22.72
N ARG A 250 -14.31 -3.98 -23.52
CA ARG A 250 -12.94 -3.72 -23.04
C ARG A 250 -12.70 -2.24 -22.71
N SER A 251 -13.31 -1.31 -23.45
CA SER A 251 -13.24 0.13 -23.13
C SER A 251 -13.91 0.45 -21.80
N PHE A 252 -15.07 -0.13 -21.51
CA PHE A 252 -15.74 0.03 -20.21
C PHE A 252 -14.87 -0.51 -19.07
N MET A 253 -14.26 -1.68 -19.25
CA MET A 253 -13.32 -2.22 -18.26
C MET A 253 -12.14 -1.29 -18.02
N ALA A 254 -11.57 -0.72 -19.10
CA ALA A 254 -10.47 0.25 -18.97
C ALA A 254 -10.89 1.50 -18.18
N ASN A 255 -12.13 1.98 -18.38
CA ASN A 255 -12.69 3.09 -17.60
C ASN A 255 -12.81 2.72 -16.13
N HIS A 256 -13.30 1.52 -15.79
CA HIS A 256 -13.37 1.08 -14.41
C HIS A 256 -12.01 0.91 -13.74
N LEU A 257 -11.00 0.46 -14.48
CA LEU A 257 -9.62 0.46 -14.00
C LEU A 257 -9.12 1.88 -13.68
N ALA A 258 -9.45 2.85 -14.54
CA ALA A 258 -9.11 4.26 -14.29
C ALA A 258 -9.85 4.82 -13.06
N ILE A 259 -11.14 4.50 -12.87
CA ILE A 259 -11.93 4.89 -11.69
C ILE A 259 -11.31 4.30 -10.42
N LEU A 260 -11.00 3.01 -10.41
CA LEU A 260 -10.33 2.35 -9.28
C LEU A 260 -8.96 3.00 -8.98
N ALA A 261 -8.18 3.33 -10.02
CA ALA A 261 -6.88 3.98 -9.86
C ALA A 261 -7.02 5.39 -9.24
N VAL A 262 -8.04 6.17 -9.65
CA VAL A 262 -8.33 7.46 -9.03
C VAL A 262 -8.77 7.29 -7.59
N HIS A 263 -9.63 6.29 -7.31
CA HIS A 263 -10.10 6.00 -5.96
C HIS A 263 -8.95 5.65 -5.03
N THR A 264 -8.06 4.73 -5.42
CA THR A 264 -6.90 4.34 -4.61
C THR A 264 -5.90 5.48 -4.42
N SER A 265 -5.73 6.36 -5.41
CA SER A 265 -4.82 7.51 -5.32
C SER A 265 -5.40 8.70 -4.54
N SER A 266 -6.72 8.85 -4.48
CA SER A 266 -7.39 9.99 -3.83
C SER A 266 -7.52 9.86 -2.31
N GLN A 267 -7.22 8.71 -1.76
CA GLN A 267 -7.29 8.42 -0.32
C GLN A 267 -6.23 9.16 0.52
N ASN A 268 -5.90 10.38 0.14
CA ASN A 268 -5.02 11.25 0.92
C ASN A 268 -5.58 11.48 2.34
N GLY A 269 -5.34 10.53 3.21
CA GLY A 269 -5.38 10.70 4.66
C GLY A 269 -6.75 10.79 5.32
N LYS A 270 -7.87 10.71 4.60
CA LYS A 270 -9.21 10.93 5.19
C LYS A 270 -10.03 9.66 5.47
N ASN A 271 -9.74 8.56 4.81
CA ASN A 271 -10.53 7.33 4.96
C ASN A 271 -9.62 6.16 5.25
N LYS A 272 -9.27 6.02 6.51
CA LYS A 272 -8.57 4.86 7.01
C LYS A 272 -9.58 3.72 7.05
N LEU A 273 -9.45 2.80 6.11
CA LEU A 273 -10.02 1.47 6.25
C LEU A 273 -9.65 0.94 7.65
N SER A 274 -10.54 0.20 8.27
CA SER A 274 -10.24 -0.46 9.54
C SER A 274 -9.20 -1.54 9.31
N CYS A 275 -7.95 -1.12 9.16
CA CYS A 275 -6.82 -2.03 9.11
C CYS A 275 -6.69 -2.72 10.45
N ASN A 276 -6.48 -4.02 10.47
CA ASN A 276 -6.03 -4.68 11.68
C ASN A 276 -4.62 -4.16 12.01
N THR A 277 -4.54 -3.33 13.06
CA THR A 277 -3.29 -2.70 13.48
C THR A 277 -2.46 -3.60 14.40
N ASP A 278 -2.98 -4.76 14.81
CA ASP A 278 -2.27 -5.68 15.70
C ASP A 278 -0.98 -6.22 15.04
N ARG A 279 -0.94 -6.24 13.72
CA ARG A 279 0.24 -6.56 12.90
C ARG A 279 1.32 -5.48 12.89
N CYS A 280 0.98 -4.26 13.26
CA CYS A 280 1.85 -3.08 13.13
C CYS A 280 2.57 -2.70 14.44
N ASN A 281 2.52 -3.57 15.47
CA ASN A 281 3.10 -3.34 16.79
C ASN A 281 4.27 -4.27 17.06
#